data_e2ce71e3d8429c57ca17551481db27e3
#
_entry.id   e2ce71e3d8429c57ca17551481db27e3
#
_cell.length_a   1.000
_cell.length_b   1.000
_cell.length_c   1.000
_cell.angle_alpha   90.00
_cell.angle_beta   90.00
_cell.angle_gamma   90.00
#
_symmetry.space_group_name_H-M   'P 1'
#
loop_
_entity.id
_entity.type
_entity.pdbx_description
1 polymer ?
#
loop_
_entity_poly.entity_id
_entity_poly.type
_entity_poly.pdbx_seq_one_letter_code
_entity_poly.pdbx_strand_id
1 'polypeptide(L)'
;MPCLIAAPASGSGKTLVSLALTALARRRGRTIQTFKVGPDYLDPQLLSAASGRPCRNLDPLLCGEAWVRQSFQRHGARADQALVEGVMGLFDGRGPSPEGSSAAVANLLGLPVLLVVEASRQAGSLAALVRGFRDHQPQLRFAGVVLNGVGSERHHALLQDSLESIGMPLLGALPRHSSLELPSRHLGLLPAHELTDLQQRLGPWADLAEQHLQLEALWPLLKAPPSAAASPEPAPPTGPPVTLAIASDAAFHFRYPEASELLAQQGAELHPWSPLADEPLPEGCRGLVLPGGYPELHAAQLGQCRRSLAELQLAHHGGLPRSEEHTSELQSRFGISYAVFCL
;
A
#
# COMPACT_ATOMS: atom_id res chain seq x y z
N MET A 1 -14.15 4.47 14.52
CA MET A 1 -13.89 4.08 13.11
C MET A 1 -12.46 4.44 12.79
N PRO A 2 -11.76 3.68 11.93
CA PRO A 2 -10.39 4.01 11.54
C PRO A 2 -10.32 5.36 10.81
N CYS A 3 -9.13 5.97 10.82
CA CYS A 3 -8.87 7.16 10.03
C CYS A 3 -8.21 6.79 8.69
N LEU A 4 -8.27 7.75 7.76
CA LEU A 4 -7.48 7.74 6.55
C LEU A 4 -6.30 8.70 6.74
N ILE A 5 -5.07 8.19 6.63
CA ILE A 5 -3.83 8.97 6.68
C ILE A 5 -3.57 9.55 5.29
N ALA A 6 -3.67 10.85 5.17
CA ALA A 6 -3.45 11.58 3.93
C ALA A 6 -2.38 12.67 4.06
N ALA A 7 -2.04 13.31 2.98
CA ALA A 7 -1.07 14.41 2.97
C ALA A 7 -1.38 15.42 1.88
N PRO A 8 -0.79 16.63 1.93
CA PRO A 8 -0.90 17.60 0.84
C PRO A 8 -0.25 17.14 -0.47
N ALA A 9 0.80 16.30 -0.39
CA ALA A 9 1.54 15.81 -1.54
C ALA A 9 2.23 14.48 -1.24
N SER A 10 2.74 13.83 -2.29
CA SER A 10 3.67 12.69 -2.14
C SER A 10 4.93 13.11 -1.39
N GLY A 11 5.56 12.18 -0.68
CA GLY A 11 6.79 12.45 0.09
C GLY A 11 6.60 13.17 1.43
N SER A 12 5.36 13.50 1.83
CA SER A 12 5.10 14.18 3.12
C SER A 12 5.28 13.30 4.36
N GLY A 13 5.47 11.99 4.23
CA GLY A 13 5.69 11.06 5.35
C GLY A 13 4.48 10.19 5.73
N LYS A 14 3.45 10.09 4.88
CA LYS A 14 2.29 9.20 5.12
C LYS A 14 2.71 7.80 5.50
N THR A 15 3.55 7.19 4.67
CA THR A 15 3.98 5.79 4.85
C THR A 15 4.80 5.61 6.13
N LEU A 16 5.64 6.58 6.51
CA LEU A 16 6.37 6.53 7.78
C LEU A 16 5.40 6.52 8.98
N VAL A 17 4.39 7.41 8.97
CA VAL A 17 3.37 7.46 10.05
C VAL A 17 2.56 6.16 10.07
N SER A 18 2.16 5.64 8.91
CA SER A 18 1.41 4.38 8.78
C SER A 18 2.21 3.18 9.34
N LEU A 19 3.49 3.08 8.97
CA LEU A 19 4.39 2.02 9.43
C LEU A 19 4.66 2.14 10.94
N ALA A 20 4.88 3.36 11.44
CA ALA A 20 5.12 3.61 12.87
C ALA A 20 3.92 3.19 13.74
N LEU A 21 2.70 3.58 13.34
CA LEU A 21 1.46 3.18 14.04
C LEU A 21 1.22 1.67 13.92
N THR A 22 1.48 1.08 12.76
CA THR A 22 1.32 -0.36 12.51
C THR A 22 2.31 -1.18 13.37
N ALA A 23 3.58 -0.79 13.39
CA ALA A 23 4.61 -1.43 14.21
C ALA A 23 4.29 -1.33 15.71
N LEU A 24 3.82 -0.17 16.16
CA LEU A 24 3.43 0.03 17.56
C LEU A 24 2.20 -0.81 17.95
N ALA A 25 1.18 -0.88 17.09
CA ALA A 25 0.01 -1.74 17.31
C ALA A 25 0.43 -3.19 17.51
N ARG A 26 1.28 -3.70 16.61
CA ARG A 26 1.82 -5.06 16.65
C ARG A 26 2.67 -5.31 17.91
N ARG A 27 3.54 -4.36 18.30
CA ARG A 27 4.34 -4.43 19.54
C ARG A 27 3.46 -4.54 20.79
N ARG A 28 2.29 -3.90 20.78
CA ARG A 28 1.29 -3.97 21.85
C ARG A 28 0.37 -5.20 21.76
N GLY A 29 0.71 -6.19 20.93
CA GLY A 29 -0.06 -7.43 20.78
C GLY A 29 -1.41 -7.23 20.10
N ARG A 30 -1.63 -6.12 19.38
CA ARG A 30 -2.86 -5.86 18.63
C ARG A 30 -2.72 -6.29 17.18
N THR A 31 -3.75 -6.94 16.68
CA THR A 31 -3.85 -7.17 15.23
C THR A 31 -4.30 -5.89 14.53
N ILE A 32 -3.63 -5.54 13.43
CA ILE A 32 -3.99 -4.35 12.64
C ILE A 32 -4.14 -4.72 11.17
N GLN A 33 -5.26 -4.36 10.57
CA GLN A 33 -5.48 -4.46 9.14
C GLN A 33 -5.12 -3.15 8.47
N THR A 34 -4.19 -3.20 7.55
CA THR A 34 -3.78 -2.04 6.75
C THR A 34 -4.48 -2.06 5.39
N PHE A 35 -4.80 -0.86 4.92
CA PHE A 35 -5.37 -0.62 3.61
C PHE A 35 -4.59 0.48 2.90
N LYS A 36 -4.51 0.39 1.57
CA LYS A 36 -3.92 1.41 0.71
C LYS A 36 -4.95 1.89 -0.31
N VAL A 37 -5.12 3.21 -0.44
CA VAL A 37 -5.96 3.78 -1.49
C VAL A 37 -5.26 3.67 -2.83
N GLY A 38 -6.02 3.31 -3.88
CA GLY A 38 -5.54 3.26 -5.25
C GLY A 38 -4.71 2.01 -5.61
N PRO A 39 -4.17 1.97 -6.84
CA PRO A 39 -3.53 0.81 -7.44
C PRO A 39 -2.02 0.74 -7.11
N ASP A 40 -1.66 0.91 -5.86
CA ASP A 40 -0.27 0.87 -5.39
C ASP A 40 0.17 -0.57 -5.09
N TYR A 41 1.40 -0.93 -5.46
CA TYR A 41 2.00 -2.23 -5.20
C TYR A 41 3.11 -2.19 -4.14
N LEU A 42 3.78 -1.05 -3.96
CA LEU A 42 4.99 -0.94 -3.12
C LEU A 42 4.66 -0.69 -1.64
N ASP A 43 3.86 0.37 -1.37
CA ASP A 43 3.44 0.67 -0.01
C ASP A 43 2.68 -0.51 0.64
N PRO A 44 1.77 -1.24 -0.08
CA PRO A 44 1.13 -2.43 0.45
C PRO A 44 2.10 -3.55 0.87
N GLN A 45 3.24 -3.72 0.19
CA GLN A 45 4.23 -4.72 0.59
C GLN A 45 4.87 -4.36 1.94
N LEU A 46 5.23 -3.08 2.13
CA LEU A 46 5.78 -2.59 3.39
C LEU A 46 4.77 -2.68 4.53
N LEU A 47 3.54 -2.26 4.29
CA LEU A 47 2.44 -2.34 5.26
C LEU A 47 2.09 -3.79 5.61
N SER A 48 2.14 -4.70 4.63
CA SER A 48 1.94 -6.15 4.88
C SER A 48 3.04 -6.71 5.77
N ALA A 49 4.29 -6.38 5.48
CA ALA A 49 5.43 -6.84 6.26
C ALA A 49 5.41 -6.27 7.70
N ALA A 50 5.02 -5.01 7.86
CA ALA A 50 4.89 -4.37 9.18
C ALA A 50 3.72 -4.93 9.99
N SER A 51 2.55 -5.15 9.38
CA SER A 51 1.35 -5.67 10.06
C SER A 51 1.38 -7.18 10.30
N GLY A 52 2.13 -7.93 9.47
CA GLY A 52 2.08 -9.38 9.39
C GLY A 52 0.79 -9.90 8.73
N ARG A 53 0.05 -9.05 8.03
CA ARG A 53 -1.21 -9.36 7.33
C ARG A 53 -1.18 -8.74 5.94
N PRO A 54 -1.78 -9.35 4.91
CA PRO A 54 -1.88 -8.72 3.60
C PRO A 54 -2.55 -7.35 3.68
N CYS A 55 -1.87 -6.30 3.24
CA CYS A 55 -2.47 -4.99 3.03
C CYS A 55 -3.44 -5.06 1.85
N ARG A 56 -4.58 -4.37 1.94
CA ARG A 56 -5.65 -4.42 0.95
C ARG A 56 -5.74 -3.12 0.18
N ASN A 57 -5.86 -3.19 -1.14
CA ASN A 57 -6.05 -2.00 -1.94
C ASN A 57 -7.53 -1.60 -1.98
N LEU A 58 -7.79 -0.30 -1.84
CA LEU A 58 -9.11 0.31 -1.91
C LEU A 58 -9.13 1.22 -3.15
N ASP A 59 -9.46 0.64 -4.30
CA ASP A 59 -9.49 1.35 -5.57
C ASP A 59 -10.91 1.35 -6.17
N PRO A 60 -11.65 2.47 -6.05
CA PRO A 60 -12.99 2.56 -6.60
C PRO A 60 -13.02 2.63 -8.12
N LEU A 61 -11.91 3.00 -8.79
CA LEU A 61 -11.85 3.08 -10.26
C LEU A 61 -11.69 1.71 -10.89
N LEU A 62 -10.85 0.83 -10.31
CA LEU A 62 -10.62 -0.51 -10.82
C LEU A 62 -11.68 -1.51 -10.36
N CYS A 63 -12.11 -1.42 -9.10
CA CYS A 63 -12.96 -2.44 -8.48
C CYS A 63 -14.39 -1.98 -8.23
N GLY A 64 -14.67 -0.67 -8.34
CA GLY A 64 -15.97 -0.09 -8.00
C GLY A 64 -16.18 0.14 -6.49
N GLU A 65 -17.09 1.06 -6.16
CA GLU A 65 -17.36 1.47 -4.78
C GLU A 65 -17.90 0.33 -3.90
N ALA A 66 -18.75 -0.53 -4.47
CA ALA A 66 -19.34 -1.64 -3.73
C ALA A 66 -18.27 -2.62 -3.24
N TRP A 67 -17.30 -2.95 -4.10
CA TRP A 67 -16.14 -3.76 -3.72
C TRP A 67 -15.30 -3.10 -2.63
N VAL A 68 -14.99 -1.81 -2.77
CA VAL A 68 -14.21 -1.06 -1.77
C VAL A 68 -14.88 -1.12 -0.40
N ARG A 69 -16.20 -0.88 -0.31
CA ARG A 69 -16.96 -0.99 0.94
C ARG A 69 -16.90 -2.41 1.52
N GLN A 70 -17.11 -3.42 0.68
CA GLN A 70 -17.11 -4.83 1.09
C GLN A 70 -15.72 -5.27 1.58
N SER A 71 -14.65 -4.96 0.82
CA SER A 71 -13.27 -5.28 1.17
C SER A 71 -12.88 -4.63 2.50
N PHE A 72 -13.17 -3.34 2.66
CA PHE A 72 -12.91 -2.60 3.89
C PHE A 72 -13.61 -3.23 5.11
N GLN A 73 -14.90 -3.53 5.00
CA GLN A 73 -15.67 -4.14 6.09
C GLN A 73 -15.18 -5.57 6.38
N ARG A 74 -15.07 -6.40 5.37
CA ARG A 74 -14.69 -7.82 5.50
C ARG A 74 -13.33 -8.01 6.15
N HIS A 75 -12.33 -7.26 5.70
CA HIS A 75 -10.96 -7.42 6.18
C HIS A 75 -10.70 -6.61 7.45
N GLY A 76 -11.24 -5.41 7.56
CA GLY A 76 -11.11 -4.56 8.74
C GLY A 76 -11.71 -5.17 9.99
N ALA A 77 -12.89 -5.77 9.89
CA ALA A 77 -13.58 -6.40 11.03
C ALA A 77 -12.86 -7.66 11.58
N ARG A 78 -11.85 -8.17 10.88
CA ARG A 78 -11.04 -9.34 11.29
C ARG A 78 -9.78 -8.97 12.09
N ALA A 79 -9.67 -7.72 12.52
CA ALA A 79 -8.55 -7.22 13.30
C ALA A 79 -9.04 -6.35 14.46
N ASP A 80 -8.20 -6.12 15.46
CA ASP A 80 -8.50 -5.20 16.58
C ASP A 80 -8.53 -3.76 16.11
N GLN A 81 -7.67 -3.46 15.13
CA GLN A 81 -7.42 -2.12 14.59
C GLN A 81 -7.40 -2.14 13.06
N ALA A 82 -7.64 -0.99 12.46
CA ALA A 82 -7.51 -0.78 11.03
C ALA A 82 -6.93 0.60 10.74
N LEU A 83 -6.20 0.71 9.62
CA LEU A 83 -5.57 1.92 9.14
C LEU A 83 -5.68 1.99 7.63
N VAL A 84 -6.09 3.14 7.10
CA VAL A 84 -6.13 3.37 5.67
C VAL A 84 -5.07 4.40 5.30
N GLU A 85 -4.14 4.04 4.43
CA GLU A 85 -3.17 4.97 3.88
C GLU A 85 -3.62 5.50 2.53
N GLY A 86 -3.63 6.82 2.39
CA GLY A 86 -3.97 7.52 1.16
C GLY A 86 -2.88 7.43 0.09
N VAL A 87 -3.23 7.75 -1.13
CA VAL A 87 -2.33 7.83 -2.29
C VAL A 87 -2.09 9.30 -2.65
N MET A 88 -0.90 9.64 -3.14
CA MET A 88 -0.53 10.99 -3.60
C MET A 88 -0.94 12.11 -2.61
N GLY A 89 -1.41 13.25 -3.07
CA GLY A 89 -2.09 14.25 -2.26
C GLY A 89 -3.56 13.89 -1.99
N LEU A 90 -4.12 14.45 -0.92
CA LEU A 90 -5.48 14.13 -0.45
C LEU A 90 -6.53 14.23 -1.55
N PHE A 91 -6.43 15.23 -2.43
CA PHE A 91 -7.39 15.53 -3.48
C PHE A 91 -6.94 15.08 -4.88
N ASP A 92 -5.74 14.49 -4.99
CA ASP A 92 -5.22 14.02 -6.26
C ASP A 92 -5.98 12.75 -6.71
N GLY A 93 -6.60 12.81 -7.87
CA GLY A 93 -7.38 11.73 -8.45
C GLY A 93 -7.03 11.50 -9.93
N ARG A 94 -7.99 10.99 -10.70
CA ARG A 94 -7.81 10.71 -12.13
C ARG A 94 -7.77 11.99 -12.96
N GLY A 95 -6.56 12.45 -13.34
CA GLY A 95 -6.38 13.71 -14.05
C GLY A 95 -6.87 14.90 -13.21
N PRO A 96 -7.74 15.77 -13.76
CA PRO A 96 -8.29 16.89 -13.02
C PRO A 96 -9.48 16.51 -12.10
N SER A 97 -9.95 15.27 -12.18
CA SER A 97 -11.10 14.78 -11.39
C SER A 97 -10.63 14.31 -10.01
N PRO A 98 -11.42 14.53 -8.93
CA PRO A 98 -11.16 13.95 -7.62
C PRO A 98 -11.48 12.46 -7.54
N GLU A 99 -11.98 11.82 -8.60
CA GLU A 99 -12.28 10.39 -8.63
C GLU A 99 -11.05 9.53 -8.31
N GLY A 100 -11.22 8.56 -7.43
CA GLY A 100 -10.12 7.69 -6.98
C GLY A 100 -9.17 8.35 -5.99
N SER A 101 -9.34 9.64 -5.67
CA SER A 101 -8.52 10.33 -4.67
C SER A 101 -8.72 9.77 -3.26
N SER A 102 -7.76 10.04 -2.39
CA SER A 102 -7.87 9.72 -0.96
C SER A 102 -9.11 10.36 -0.33
N ALA A 103 -9.47 11.58 -0.75
CA ALA A 103 -10.68 12.28 -0.30
C ALA A 103 -11.96 11.55 -0.74
N ALA A 104 -12.01 11.05 -1.98
CA ALA A 104 -13.16 10.29 -2.47
C ALA A 104 -13.37 9.00 -1.65
N VAL A 105 -12.29 8.28 -1.34
CA VAL A 105 -12.36 7.06 -0.52
C VAL A 105 -12.72 7.39 0.94
N ALA A 106 -12.18 8.48 1.51
CA ALA A 106 -12.55 8.94 2.86
C ALA A 106 -14.05 9.23 2.95
N ASN A 107 -14.61 9.95 1.98
CA ASN A 107 -16.06 10.23 1.89
C ASN A 107 -16.87 8.93 1.70
N LEU A 108 -16.44 8.05 0.77
CA LEU A 108 -17.09 6.79 0.48
C LEU A 108 -17.25 5.91 1.73
N LEU A 109 -16.23 5.86 2.57
CA LEU A 109 -16.19 5.02 3.77
C LEU A 109 -16.55 5.77 5.06
N GLY A 110 -16.77 7.10 4.99
CA GLY A 110 -17.07 7.95 6.14
C GLY A 110 -15.90 8.06 7.12
N LEU A 111 -14.66 8.00 6.65
CA LEU A 111 -13.45 8.02 7.47
C LEU A 111 -13.01 9.45 7.80
N PRO A 112 -12.62 9.75 9.04
CA PRO A 112 -11.94 10.99 9.35
C PRO A 112 -10.52 10.99 8.75
N VAL A 113 -10.05 12.15 8.32
CA VAL A 113 -8.72 12.34 7.74
C VAL A 113 -7.73 12.74 8.82
N LEU A 114 -6.63 12.00 8.94
CA LEU A 114 -5.42 12.39 9.64
C LEU A 114 -4.44 12.96 8.62
N LEU A 115 -4.20 14.28 8.66
CA LEU A 115 -3.36 14.94 7.67
C LEU A 115 -1.90 14.96 8.11
N VAL A 116 -1.03 14.32 7.34
CA VAL A 116 0.43 14.34 7.55
C VAL A 116 1.03 15.45 6.72
N VAL A 117 1.69 16.41 7.36
CA VAL A 117 2.29 17.56 6.69
C VAL A 117 3.80 17.55 6.88
N GLU A 118 4.55 17.66 5.77
CA GLU A 118 5.99 17.91 5.81
C GLU A 118 6.24 19.33 6.32
N ALA A 119 6.81 19.44 7.51
CA ALA A 119 6.91 20.68 8.26
C ALA A 119 8.31 21.30 8.28
N SER A 120 9.32 20.65 7.70
CA SER A 120 10.72 21.06 7.81
C SER A 120 11.01 22.50 7.33
N ARG A 121 10.13 23.03 6.48
CA ARG A 121 10.22 24.39 5.92
C ARG A 121 8.96 25.21 6.18
N GLN A 122 8.12 24.81 7.15
CA GLN A 122 6.88 25.48 7.52
C GLN A 122 7.09 26.36 8.77
N ALA A 123 6.27 27.40 8.87
CA ALA A 123 6.12 28.27 10.04
C ALA A 123 4.64 28.70 10.12
N GLY A 124 4.33 29.96 10.31
CA GLY A 124 2.95 30.47 10.33
C GLY A 124 2.10 30.16 9.09
N SER A 125 2.71 29.91 7.93
CA SER A 125 2.01 29.49 6.71
C SER A 125 1.37 28.09 6.81
N LEU A 126 1.74 27.30 7.82
CA LEU A 126 1.13 26.00 8.09
C LEU A 126 -0.39 26.12 8.30
N ALA A 127 -0.84 27.13 9.05
CA ALA A 127 -2.27 27.35 9.27
C ALA A 127 -3.03 27.60 7.97
N ALA A 128 -2.47 28.38 7.06
CA ALA A 128 -3.08 28.65 5.75
C ALA A 128 -3.17 27.39 4.90
N LEU A 129 -2.12 26.59 4.88
CA LEU A 129 -2.09 25.29 4.18
C LEU A 129 -3.17 24.36 4.72
N VAL A 130 -3.14 24.09 6.02
CA VAL A 130 -4.07 23.14 6.67
C VAL A 130 -5.52 23.61 6.56
N ARG A 131 -5.76 24.92 6.73
CA ARG A 131 -7.08 25.52 6.53
C ARG A 131 -7.58 25.33 5.11
N GLY A 132 -6.71 25.53 4.10
CA GLY A 132 -7.06 25.29 2.70
C GLY A 132 -7.53 23.84 2.46
N PHE A 133 -6.82 22.87 3.00
CA PHE A 133 -7.21 21.46 2.88
C PHE A 133 -8.52 21.16 3.61
N ARG A 134 -8.68 21.67 4.84
CA ARG A 134 -9.90 21.46 5.63
C ARG A 134 -11.14 22.05 4.98
N ASP A 135 -11.02 23.26 4.47
CA ASP A 135 -12.17 24.05 3.98
C ASP A 135 -12.48 23.77 2.50
N HIS A 136 -11.58 23.10 1.77
CA HIS A 136 -11.74 22.77 0.34
C HIS A 136 -12.95 21.84 0.08
N GLN A 137 -13.15 20.84 0.95
CA GLN A 137 -14.32 19.95 0.93
C GLN A 137 -14.93 19.86 2.33
N PRO A 138 -15.93 20.72 2.67
CA PRO A 138 -16.49 20.80 4.00
C PRO A 138 -17.13 19.51 4.53
N GLN A 139 -17.48 18.55 3.66
CA GLN A 139 -18.01 17.25 4.04
C GLN A 139 -16.93 16.31 4.61
N LEU A 140 -15.64 16.55 4.34
CA LEU A 140 -14.56 15.78 4.91
C LEU A 140 -14.34 16.16 6.38
N ARG A 141 -14.28 15.18 7.24
CA ARG A 141 -13.95 15.37 8.65
C ARG A 141 -12.45 15.21 8.86
N PHE A 142 -11.79 16.22 9.39
CA PHE A 142 -10.39 16.13 9.79
C PHE A 142 -10.29 15.76 11.27
N ALA A 143 -9.52 14.72 11.58
CA ALA A 143 -9.25 14.30 12.95
C ALA A 143 -8.15 15.16 13.59
N GLY A 144 -7.20 15.63 12.80
CA GLY A 144 -6.07 16.44 13.23
C GLY A 144 -4.91 16.33 12.25
N VAL A 145 -3.76 16.82 12.69
CA VAL A 145 -2.52 16.90 11.91
C VAL A 145 -1.41 16.14 12.62
N VAL A 146 -0.58 15.45 11.84
CA VAL A 146 0.75 14.98 12.24
C VAL A 146 1.78 15.73 11.43
N LEU A 147 2.74 16.34 12.11
CA LEU A 147 3.85 17.06 11.48
C LEU A 147 5.04 16.14 11.30
N ASN A 148 5.62 16.10 10.11
CA ASN A 148 6.84 15.38 9.82
C ASN A 148 8.01 16.35 9.61
N GLY A 149 9.21 16.02 10.09
CA GLY A 149 10.41 16.82 9.87
C GLY A 149 10.53 18.06 10.76
N VAL A 150 9.98 18.00 11.98
CA VAL A 150 10.11 19.11 12.95
C VAL A 150 11.56 19.22 13.44
N GLY A 151 12.13 20.44 13.37
CA GLY A 151 13.57 20.65 13.56
C GLY A 151 14.01 20.93 15.01
N SER A 152 13.13 21.45 15.88
CA SER A 152 13.45 21.82 17.26
C SER A 152 12.19 22.05 18.10
N GLU A 153 12.31 22.11 19.42
CA GLU A 153 11.18 22.43 20.31
C GLU A 153 10.58 23.80 20.03
N ARG A 154 11.43 24.81 19.75
CA ARG A 154 10.94 26.15 19.35
C ARG A 154 10.13 26.08 18.05
N HIS A 155 10.58 25.28 17.09
CA HIS A 155 9.86 25.08 15.84
C HIS A 155 8.53 24.35 16.09
N HIS A 156 8.54 23.32 16.95
CA HIS A 156 7.33 22.61 17.38
C HIS A 156 6.30 23.59 17.97
N ALA A 157 6.69 24.41 18.97
CA ALA A 157 5.80 25.37 19.60
C ALA A 157 5.17 26.35 18.59
N LEU A 158 5.98 26.88 17.68
CA LEU A 158 5.50 27.80 16.63
C LEU A 158 4.47 27.15 15.70
N LEU A 159 4.69 25.89 15.34
CA LEU A 159 3.76 25.14 14.48
C LEU A 159 2.48 24.75 15.23
N GLN A 160 2.58 24.44 16.51
CA GLN A 160 1.44 24.16 17.38
C GLN A 160 0.56 25.42 17.50
N ASP A 161 1.12 26.58 17.86
CA ASP A 161 0.39 27.85 17.93
C ASP A 161 -0.32 28.17 16.60
N SER A 162 0.36 27.89 15.48
CA SER A 162 -0.20 28.07 14.14
C SER A 162 -1.45 27.19 13.92
N LEU A 163 -1.43 25.93 14.33
CA LEU A 163 -2.59 25.03 14.20
C LEU A 163 -3.70 25.36 15.20
N GLU A 164 -3.36 25.75 16.42
CA GLU A 164 -4.32 26.19 17.44
C GLU A 164 -5.11 27.42 16.97
N SER A 165 -4.47 28.37 16.26
CA SER A 165 -5.12 29.57 15.71
C SER A 165 -6.26 29.27 14.74
N ILE A 166 -6.31 28.07 14.18
CA ILE A 166 -7.38 27.60 13.29
C ILE A 166 -8.22 26.47 13.90
N GLY A 167 -8.02 26.14 15.18
CA GLY A 167 -8.74 25.09 15.88
C GLY A 167 -8.45 23.68 15.34
N MET A 168 -7.25 23.44 14.80
CA MET A 168 -6.85 22.13 14.26
C MET A 168 -5.97 21.39 15.28
N PRO A 169 -6.39 20.18 15.76
CA PRO A 169 -5.59 19.41 16.70
C PRO A 169 -4.24 18.96 16.10
N LEU A 170 -3.15 19.18 16.83
CA LEU A 170 -1.86 18.57 16.55
C LEU A 170 -1.82 17.20 17.25
N LEU A 171 -1.77 16.11 16.48
CA LEU A 171 -1.80 14.74 17.00
C LEU A 171 -0.43 14.06 17.00
N GLY A 172 0.61 14.77 16.60
CA GLY A 172 1.98 14.31 16.69
C GLY A 172 2.94 15.19 15.91
N ALA A 173 4.21 15.12 16.30
CA ALA A 173 5.30 15.88 15.66
C ALA A 173 6.54 15.01 15.59
N LEU A 174 6.80 14.45 14.40
CA LEU A 174 7.95 13.61 14.14
C LEU A 174 9.17 14.50 13.88
N PRO A 175 10.28 14.29 14.56
CA PRO A 175 11.52 14.98 14.29
C PRO A 175 12.13 14.51 12.96
N ARG A 176 13.16 15.20 12.48
CA ARG A 176 13.96 14.71 11.35
C ARG A 176 14.76 13.49 11.78
N HIS A 177 14.54 12.37 11.13
CA HIS A 177 15.25 11.12 11.37
C HIS A 177 15.76 10.52 10.06
N SER A 178 17.02 10.80 9.72
CA SER A 178 17.64 10.24 8.52
C SER A 178 17.72 8.70 8.55
N SER A 179 17.84 8.10 9.73
CA SER A 179 17.91 6.63 9.90
C SER A 179 16.57 5.91 9.70
N LEU A 180 15.45 6.64 9.75
CA LEU A 180 14.10 6.07 9.57
C LEU A 180 13.48 6.46 8.22
N GLU A 181 14.21 7.24 7.42
CA GLU A 181 13.80 7.54 6.05
C GLU A 181 13.75 6.26 5.24
N LEU A 182 12.65 6.10 4.51
CA LEU A 182 12.50 4.97 3.60
C LEU A 182 13.27 5.28 2.32
N PRO A 183 14.19 4.41 1.91
CA PRO A 183 14.87 4.61 0.64
C PRO A 183 13.87 4.57 -0.51
N SER A 184 14.03 5.50 -1.44
CA SER A 184 13.16 5.63 -2.60
C SER A 184 13.96 5.59 -3.89
N ARG A 185 13.36 5.06 -4.96
CA ARG A 185 13.82 5.14 -6.36
C ARG A 185 12.92 6.12 -7.13
N HIS A 186 13.21 6.30 -8.43
CA HIS A 186 12.55 7.27 -9.31
C HIS A 186 11.01 7.25 -9.30
N LEU A 187 10.38 6.14 -8.92
CA LEU A 187 8.93 5.92 -8.97
C LEU A 187 8.28 5.65 -7.60
N GLY A 188 9.00 5.77 -6.50
CA GLY A 188 8.47 5.52 -5.17
C GLY A 188 9.45 4.80 -4.25
N LEU A 189 8.91 4.15 -3.21
CA LEU A 189 9.69 3.41 -2.23
C LEU A 189 10.30 2.14 -2.85
N LEU A 190 11.34 1.61 -2.19
CA LEU A 190 11.87 0.29 -2.55
C LEU A 190 10.87 -0.81 -2.18
N PRO A 191 10.79 -1.90 -2.97
CA PRO A 191 10.02 -3.08 -2.61
C PRO A 191 10.47 -3.65 -1.26
N ALA A 192 9.53 -4.25 -0.51
CA ALA A 192 9.83 -4.76 0.83
C ALA A 192 10.95 -5.81 0.86
N HIS A 193 11.10 -6.63 -0.19
CA HIS A 193 12.15 -7.66 -0.29
C HIS A 193 13.56 -7.07 -0.50
N GLU A 194 13.68 -5.83 -0.96
CA GLU A 194 14.97 -5.13 -1.08
C GLU A 194 15.38 -4.45 0.22
N LEU A 195 14.47 -4.28 1.19
CA LEU A 195 14.77 -3.75 2.52
C LEU A 195 15.21 -4.88 3.44
N THR A 196 16.48 -5.24 3.39
CA THR A 196 17.06 -6.35 4.17
C THR A 196 16.97 -6.13 5.69
N ASP A 197 16.84 -4.88 6.13
CA ASP A 197 16.75 -4.46 7.53
C ASP A 197 15.30 -4.17 7.98
N LEU A 198 14.30 -4.51 7.19
CA LEU A 198 12.90 -4.16 7.47
C LEU A 198 12.42 -4.64 8.85
N GLN A 199 12.76 -5.87 9.22
CA GLN A 199 12.39 -6.40 10.53
C GLN A 199 13.08 -5.65 11.69
N GLN A 200 14.29 -5.17 11.47
CA GLN A 200 15.04 -4.37 12.44
C GLN A 200 14.44 -2.96 12.61
N ARG A 201 13.78 -2.43 11.57
CA ARG A 201 13.13 -1.12 11.60
C ARG A 201 11.81 -1.10 12.38
N LEU A 202 11.17 -2.25 12.61
CA LEU A 202 9.88 -2.30 13.33
C LEU A 202 9.98 -1.73 14.75
N GLY A 203 11.07 -2.05 15.48
CA GLY A 203 11.32 -1.49 16.80
C GLY A 203 11.41 0.04 16.77
N PRO A 204 12.39 0.61 16.05
CA PRO A 204 12.54 2.06 15.89
C PRO A 204 11.28 2.78 15.38
N TRP A 205 10.50 2.20 14.45
CA TRP A 205 9.23 2.80 14.04
C TRP A 205 8.20 2.82 15.16
N ALA A 206 8.11 1.75 15.93
CA ALA A 206 7.21 1.71 17.08
C ALA A 206 7.64 2.73 18.16
N ASP A 207 8.95 2.89 18.41
CA ASP A 207 9.50 3.90 19.33
C ASP A 207 9.17 5.33 18.85
N LEU A 208 9.31 5.58 17.54
CA LEU A 208 8.95 6.86 16.93
C LEU A 208 7.48 7.22 17.20
N ALA A 209 6.57 6.26 16.99
CA ALA A 209 5.15 6.48 17.27
C ALA A 209 4.90 6.71 18.77
N GLU A 210 5.53 5.92 19.64
CA GLU A 210 5.33 6.00 21.09
C GLU A 210 5.83 7.30 21.70
N GLN A 211 6.94 7.83 21.18
CA GLN A 211 7.56 9.05 21.70
C GLN A 211 6.97 10.34 21.12
N HIS A 212 6.47 10.32 19.90
CA HIS A 212 6.16 11.55 19.15
C HIS A 212 4.70 11.69 18.72
N LEU A 213 3.86 10.66 18.93
CA LEU A 213 2.44 10.73 18.58
C LEU A 213 1.56 10.76 19.82
N GLN A 214 0.45 11.50 19.76
CA GLN A 214 -0.56 11.58 20.83
C GLN A 214 -1.45 10.35 20.81
N LEU A 215 -0.97 9.25 21.39
CA LEU A 215 -1.57 7.93 21.28
C LEU A 215 -2.98 7.85 21.87
N GLU A 216 -3.29 8.57 22.95
CA GLU A 216 -4.62 8.61 23.53
C GLU A 216 -5.67 9.09 22.54
N ALA A 217 -5.31 10.09 21.72
CA ALA A 217 -6.18 10.63 20.69
C ALA A 217 -6.20 9.76 19.42
N LEU A 218 -5.08 9.11 19.09
CA LEU A 218 -4.93 8.32 17.85
C LEU A 218 -5.49 6.90 17.96
N TRP A 219 -5.40 6.23 19.13
CA TRP A 219 -5.92 4.88 19.26
C TRP A 219 -7.41 4.72 18.91
N PRO A 220 -8.31 5.64 19.32
CA PRO A 220 -9.71 5.62 18.87
C PRO A 220 -9.89 5.74 17.36
N LEU A 221 -8.95 6.42 16.70
CA LEU A 221 -8.90 6.61 15.24
C LEU A 221 -8.31 5.42 14.48
N LEU A 222 -7.90 4.37 15.18
CA LEU A 222 -7.46 3.09 14.59
C LEU A 222 -8.45 1.96 14.89
N LYS A 223 -9.55 2.22 15.58
CA LYS A 223 -10.53 1.18 15.90
C LYS A 223 -11.10 0.55 14.63
N ALA A 224 -11.02 -0.76 14.55
CA ALA A 224 -11.56 -1.54 13.42
C ALA A 224 -13.03 -1.20 13.15
N PRO A 225 -13.51 -1.28 11.91
CA PRO A 225 -14.92 -1.12 11.60
C PRO A 225 -15.72 -2.24 12.27
N PRO A 226 -17.00 -1.98 12.63
CA PRO A 226 -17.86 -3.02 13.19
C PRO A 226 -18.02 -4.16 12.18
N SER A 227 -18.16 -5.39 12.68
CA SER A 227 -18.46 -6.52 11.81
C SER A 227 -19.83 -6.30 11.15
N ALA A 228 -19.84 -6.20 9.82
CA ALA A 228 -21.08 -6.29 9.07
C ALA A 228 -21.55 -7.75 9.05
N ALA A 229 -22.84 -7.97 8.83
CA ALA A 229 -23.35 -9.31 8.56
C ALA A 229 -22.53 -9.93 7.43
N ALA A 230 -22.00 -11.14 7.65
CA ALA A 230 -21.15 -11.81 6.70
C ALA A 230 -21.89 -11.93 5.37
N SER A 231 -21.32 -11.34 4.31
CA SER A 231 -21.76 -11.69 2.97
C SER A 231 -21.55 -13.20 2.79
N PRO A 232 -22.49 -13.94 2.20
CA PRO A 232 -22.32 -15.36 1.99
C PRO A 232 -21.01 -15.59 1.24
N GLU A 233 -20.21 -16.51 1.74
CA GLU A 233 -19.03 -16.97 0.99
C GLU A 233 -19.50 -17.59 -0.32
N PRO A 234 -18.81 -17.34 -1.43
CA PRO A 234 -19.13 -17.98 -2.69
C PRO A 234 -19.08 -19.50 -2.49
N ALA A 235 -20.02 -20.21 -3.14
CA ALA A 235 -20.02 -21.65 -3.09
C ALA A 235 -18.68 -22.19 -3.60
N PRO A 236 -18.14 -23.26 -2.99
CA PRO A 236 -16.90 -23.86 -3.46
C PRO A 236 -17.03 -24.31 -4.92
N PRO A 237 -15.98 -24.20 -5.71
CA PRO A 237 -15.99 -24.64 -7.10
C PRO A 237 -16.29 -26.15 -7.19
N THR A 238 -17.05 -26.55 -8.21
CA THR A 238 -17.54 -27.94 -8.37
C THR A 238 -16.65 -28.84 -9.24
N GLY A 239 -15.52 -28.32 -9.74
CA GLY A 239 -14.58 -29.04 -10.60
C GLY A 239 -13.29 -29.45 -9.89
N PRO A 240 -12.44 -30.26 -10.55
CA PRO A 240 -11.08 -30.50 -10.07
C PRO A 240 -10.30 -29.20 -10.07
N PRO A 241 -9.35 -29.03 -9.12
CA PRO A 241 -8.53 -27.82 -9.05
C PRO A 241 -7.71 -27.65 -10.32
N VAL A 242 -7.54 -26.39 -10.74
CA VAL A 242 -6.74 -26.02 -11.91
C VAL A 242 -5.41 -25.47 -11.42
N THR A 243 -4.31 -26.17 -11.73
CA THR A 243 -2.96 -25.75 -11.36
C THR A 243 -2.53 -24.54 -12.19
N LEU A 244 -2.27 -23.43 -11.54
CA LEU A 244 -1.73 -22.21 -12.15
C LEU A 244 -0.34 -21.89 -11.57
N ALA A 245 0.63 -21.66 -12.44
CA ALA A 245 1.92 -21.12 -12.02
C ALA A 245 1.83 -19.59 -11.92
N ILE A 246 2.28 -19.03 -10.81
CA ILE A 246 2.37 -17.58 -10.61
C ILE A 246 3.84 -17.22 -10.44
N ALA A 247 4.38 -16.37 -11.34
CA ALA A 247 5.72 -15.85 -11.17
C ALA A 247 5.78 -15.01 -9.89
N SER A 248 6.75 -15.33 -9.02
CA SER A 248 6.82 -14.77 -7.68
C SER A 248 8.28 -14.74 -7.20
N ASP A 249 9.00 -13.71 -7.60
CA ASP A 249 10.39 -13.44 -7.20
C ASP A 249 10.69 -11.93 -7.25
N ALA A 250 11.96 -11.55 -7.18
CA ALA A 250 12.37 -10.15 -7.19
C ALA A 250 12.04 -9.40 -8.51
N ALA A 251 11.88 -10.12 -9.63
CA ALA A 251 11.47 -9.54 -10.90
C ALA A 251 9.93 -9.41 -11.02
N PHE A 252 9.18 -10.31 -10.37
CA PHE A 252 7.73 -10.44 -10.53
C PHE A 252 7.02 -10.42 -9.17
N HIS A 253 6.73 -9.22 -8.65
CA HIS A 253 6.18 -9.05 -7.30
C HIS A 253 4.99 -8.07 -7.21
N PHE A 254 4.53 -7.47 -8.30
CA PHE A 254 3.38 -6.57 -8.32
C PHE A 254 2.08 -7.36 -8.38
N ARG A 255 1.55 -7.67 -7.21
CA ARG A 255 0.40 -8.54 -7.09
C ARG A 255 -0.54 -8.08 -5.98
N TYR A 256 -1.82 -8.01 -6.29
CA TYR A 256 -2.86 -7.81 -5.29
C TYR A 256 -3.21 -9.14 -4.62
N PRO A 257 -3.23 -9.21 -3.28
CA PRO A 257 -3.66 -10.42 -2.58
C PRO A 257 -5.04 -10.91 -3.01
N GLU A 258 -5.96 -9.97 -3.30
CA GLU A 258 -7.31 -10.25 -3.74
C GLU A 258 -7.36 -11.01 -5.05
N ALA A 259 -6.47 -10.72 -5.99
CA ALA A 259 -6.42 -11.43 -7.27
C ALA A 259 -6.11 -12.92 -7.05
N SER A 260 -5.14 -13.22 -6.19
CA SER A 260 -4.80 -14.60 -5.82
C SER A 260 -5.96 -15.30 -5.08
N GLU A 261 -6.60 -14.60 -4.15
CA GLU A 261 -7.74 -15.13 -3.39
C GLU A 261 -8.93 -15.42 -4.29
N LEU A 262 -9.23 -14.55 -5.26
CA LEU A 262 -10.32 -14.75 -6.22
C LEU A 262 -10.05 -15.93 -7.15
N LEU A 263 -8.81 -16.09 -7.64
CA LEU A 263 -8.44 -17.26 -8.44
C LEU A 263 -8.62 -18.54 -7.63
N ALA A 264 -8.16 -18.57 -6.38
CA ALA A 264 -8.34 -19.72 -5.51
C ALA A 264 -9.83 -20.02 -5.23
N GLN A 265 -10.66 -18.99 -5.02
CA GLN A 265 -12.11 -19.12 -4.86
C GLN A 265 -12.79 -19.70 -6.12
N GLN A 266 -12.21 -19.51 -7.29
CA GLN A 266 -12.68 -20.08 -8.56
C GLN A 266 -12.12 -21.50 -8.84
N GLY A 267 -11.38 -22.07 -7.89
CA GLY A 267 -10.84 -23.43 -8.00
C GLY A 267 -9.43 -23.50 -8.57
N ALA A 268 -8.70 -22.37 -8.63
CA ALA A 268 -7.30 -22.41 -8.98
C ALA A 268 -6.44 -22.85 -7.79
N GLU A 269 -5.51 -23.76 -8.03
CA GLU A 269 -4.41 -24.08 -7.15
C GLU A 269 -3.17 -23.30 -7.61
N LEU A 270 -2.78 -22.31 -6.80
CA LEU A 270 -1.74 -21.34 -7.16
C LEU A 270 -0.38 -21.83 -6.70
N HIS A 271 0.53 -22.08 -7.63
CA HIS A 271 1.89 -22.48 -7.36
C HIS A 271 2.86 -21.34 -7.63
N PRO A 272 3.53 -20.78 -6.60
CA PRO A 272 4.61 -19.83 -6.81
C PRO A 272 5.73 -20.46 -7.64
N TRP A 273 6.23 -19.71 -8.62
CA TRP A 273 7.29 -20.12 -9.52
C TRP A 273 8.29 -18.97 -9.66
N SER A 274 9.59 -19.28 -9.59
CA SER A 274 10.64 -18.29 -9.73
C SER A 274 11.39 -18.42 -11.05
N PRO A 275 11.07 -17.58 -12.05
CA PRO A 275 11.90 -17.46 -13.25
C PRO A 275 13.36 -17.13 -12.97
N LEU A 276 13.63 -16.24 -12.00
CA LEU A 276 15.00 -15.84 -11.62
C LEU A 276 15.83 -16.99 -11.03
N ALA A 277 15.21 -17.99 -10.44
CA ALA A 277 15.88 -19.19 -9.92
C ALA A 277 16.00 -20.28 -11.00
N ASP A 278 15.62 -19.99 -12.24
CA ASP A 278 15.60 -20.94 -13.36
C ASP A 278 14.81 -22.22 -13.05
N GLU A 279 13.70 -22.06 -12.29
CA GLU A 279 12.80 -23.17 -11.92
C GLU A 279 12.01 -23.67 -13.14
N PRO A 280 11.67 -24.96 -13.18
CA PRO A 280 10.69 -25.47 -14.15
C PRO A 280 9.30 -25.02 -13.79
N LEU A 281 8.38 -25.03 -14.75
CA LEU A 281 6.96 -24.88 -14.46
C LEU A 281 6.48 -26.05 -13.58
N PRO A 282 5.51 -25.79 -12.68
CA PRO A 282 4.90 -26.85 -11.88
C PRO A 282 4.28 -27.95 -12.76
N GLU A 283 4.41 -29.19 -12.34
CA GLU A 283 3.81 -30.33 -13.03
C GLU A 283 2.29 -30.16 -13.12
N GLY A 284 1.72 -30.47 -14.28
CA GLY A 284 0.29 -30.33 -14.50
C GLY A 284 -0.20 -28.89 -14.65
N CYS A 285 0.71 -27.93 -14.83
CA CYS A 285 0.37 -26.53 -15.02
C CYS A 285 -0.60 -26.32 -16.20
N ARG A 286 -1.71 -25.63 -15.95
CA ARG A 286 -2.78 -25.37 -16.92
C ARG A 286 -2.91 -23.89 -17.27
N GLY A 287 -2.12 -23.03 -16.66
CA GLY A 287 -2.06 -21.60 -16.96
C GLY A 287 -0.97 -20.89 -16.21
N LEU A 288 -0.57 -19.73 -16.74
CA LEU A 288 0.50 -18.89 -16.20
C LEU A 288 -0.03 -17.51 -15.82
N VAL A 289 0.46 -17.01 -14.70
CA VAL A 289 0.28 -15.60 -14.32
C VAL A 289 1.67 -14.98 -14.16
N LEU A 290 1.97 -14.01 -15.01
CA LEU A 290 3.19 -13.20 -14.99
C LEU A 290 2.82 -11.80 -14.49
N PRO A 291 2.82 -11.55 -13.17
CA PRO A 291 2.48 -10.24 -12.63
C PRO A 291 3.58 -9.23 -12.97
N GLY A 292 3.27 -7.95 -12.84
CA GLY A 292 4.25 -6.89 -12.98
C GLY A 292 5.35 -6.96 -11.92
N GLY A 293 6.30 -6.04 -12.05
CA GLY A 293 7.46 -5.94 -11.17
C GLY A 293 8.53 -5.06 -11.82
N TYR A 294 9.79 -5.42 -11.60
CA TYR A 294 10.93 -4.77 -12.21
C TYR A 294 11.81 -5.77 -13.01
N PRO A 295 11.23 -6.52 -13.97
CA PRO A 295 12.00 -7.50 -14.74
C PRO A 295 13.17 -6.88 -15.50
N GLU A 296 13.07 -5.61 -15.88
CA GLU A 296 14.16 -4.86 -16.54
C GLU A 296 15.42 -4.73 -15.66
N LEU A 297 15.27 -4.65 -14.33
CA LEU A 297 16.40 -4.63 -13.40
C LEU A 297 17.11 -5.99 -13.33
N HIS A 298 16.43 -7.05 -13.70
CA HIS A 298 16.88 -8.43 -13.68
C HIS A 298 17.11 -9.02 -15.06
N ALA A 299 17.07 -8.20 -16.13
CA ALA A 299 17.11 -8.67 -17.52
C ALA A 299 18.33 -9.54 -17.84
N ALA A 300 19.52 -9.16 -17.32
CA ALA A 300 20.74 -9.94 -17.52
C ALA A 300 20.67 -11.34 -16.87
N GLN A 301 20.07 -11.46 -15.69
CA GLN A 301 19.88 -12.72 -14.99
C GLN A 301 18.80 -13.56 -15.67
N LEU A 302 17.64 -12.95 -15.98
CA LEU A 302 16.55 -13.64 -16.70
C LEU A 302 17.01 -14.20 -18.05
N GLY A 303 17.84 -13.47 -18.78
CA GLY A 303 18.43 -13.95 -20.04
C GLY A 303 19.35 -15.17 -19.91
N GLN A 304 19.79 -15.52 -18.70
CA GLN A 304 20.58 -16.71 -18.40
C GLN A 304 19.73 -17.90 -17.92
N CYS A 305 18.47 -17.68 -17.59
CA CYS A 305 17.53 -18.67 -17.06
C CYS A 305 16.99 -19.55 -18.20
N ARG A 306 17.86 -20.43 -18.73
CA ARG A 306 17.58 -21.23 -19.94
C ARG A 306 16.40 -22.19 -19.76
N ARG A 307 16.25 -22.79 -18.57
CA ARG A 307 15.20 -23.75 -18.29
C ARG A 307 13.83 -23.05 -18.25
N SER A 308 13.71 -21.98 -17.46
CA SER A 308 12.49 -21.19 -17.38
C SER A 308 12.08 -20.62 -18.75
N LEU A 309 13.03 -20.11 -19.55
CA LEU A 309 12.74 -19.59 -20.88
C LEU A 309 12.28 -20.69 -21.85
N ALA A 310 12.93 -21.86 -21.84
CA ALA A 310 12.52 -22.99 -22.67
C ALA A 310 11.13 -23.48 -22.32
N GLU A 311 10.81 -23.60 -21.04
CA GLU A 311 9.48 -23.97 -20.53
C GLU A 311 8.41 -22.95 -20.93
N LEU A 312 8.69 -21.65 -20.84
CA LEU A 312 7.79 -20.61 -21.29
C LEU A 312 7.54 -20.67 -22.81
N GLN A 313 8.57 -20.93 -23.60
CA GLN A 313 8.44 -21.10 -25.05
C GLN A 313 7.57 -22.33 -25.38
N LEU A 314 7.82 -23.47 -24.72
CA LEU A 314 7.01 -24.69 -24.89
C LEU A 314 5.55 -24.44 -24.48
N ALA A 315 5.31 -23.79 -23.35
CA ALA A 315 3.99 -23.42 -22.88
C ALA A 315 3.26 -22.49 -23.88
N HIS A 316 3.96 -21.52 -24.43
CA HIS A 316 3.43 -20.61 -25.45
C HIS A 316 3.04 -21.37 -26.73
N HIS A 317 3.94 -22.18 -27.30
CA HIS A 317 3.66 -22.97 -28.48
C HIS A 317 2.59 -24.02 -28.25
N GLY A 318 2.49 -24.55 -27.04
CA GLY A 318 1.43 -25.48 -26.61
C GLY A 318 0.07 -24.81 -26.36
N GLY A 319 -0.03 -23.50 -26.52
CA GLY A 319 -1.29 -22.75 -26.34
C GLY A 319 -1.72 -22.64 -24.88
N LEU A 320 -0.78 -22.76 -23.92
CA LEU A 320 -1.09 -22.60 -22.50
C LEU A 320 -1.64 -21.20 -22.23
N PRO A 321 -2.82 -21.05 -21.60
CA PRO A 321 -3.37 -19.75 -21.22
C PRO A 321 -2.41 -18.98 -20.30
N ARG A 322 -2.21 -17.69 -20.58
CA ARG A 322 -1.38 -16.83 -19.75
C ARG A 322 -2.01 -15.46 -19.55
N SER A 323 -1.74 -14.88 -18.39
CA SER A 323 -1.98 -13.47 -18.08
C SER A 323 -0.65 -12.79 -17.83
N GLU A 324 -0.44 -11.67 -18.46
CA GLU A 324 0.78 -10.87 -18.37
C GLU A 324 0.45 -9.44 -17.94
N GLU A 325 1.25 -8.88 -17.06
CA GLU A 325 1.17 -7.49 -16.63
C GLU A 325 2.26 -6.67 -17.36
N HIS A 326 1.87 -5.70 -18.16
CA HIS A 326 2.79 -4.88 -18.95
C HIS A 326 3.14 -3.54 -18.29
N THR A 327 3.19 -3.47 -16.97
CA THR A 327 3.55 -2.24 -16.25
C THR A 327 4.94 -1.70 -16.60
N SER A 328 5.84 -2.57 -17.06
CA SER A 328 7.16 -2.17 -17.55
C SER A 328 7.13 -1.38 -18.86
N GLU A 329 6.08 -1.47 -19.68
CA GLU A 329 5.99 -0.76 -20.97
C GLU A 329 5.90 0.76 -20.82
N LEU A 330 5.22 1.23 -19.79
CA LEU A 330 5.09 2.66 -19.52
C LEU A 330 6.42 3.30 -19.07
N GLN A 331 7.38 2.51 -18.65
CA GLN A 331 8.62 2.96 -18.04
C GLN A 331 9.86 2.71 -18.94
N SER A 332 9.82 1.70 -19.78
CA SER A 332 10.91 1.42 -20.73
C SER A 332 10.61 2.01 -22.10
N ARG A 333 10.87 3.29 -22.28
CA ARG A 333 11.09 3.87 -23.62
C ARG A 333 12.28 3.23 -24.36
N PHE A 334 12.87 2.20 -23.79
CA PHE A 334 14.04 1.49 -24.27
C PHE A 334 13.75 -0.01 -24.33
N GLY A 335 12.91 -0.45 -25.24
CA GLY A 335 12.77 -1.74 -25.91
C GLY A 335 13.37 -3.05 -25.34
N ILE A 336 13.75 -3.11 -24.05
CA ILE A 336 14.48 -4.27 -23.48
C ILE A 336 13.52 -5.34 -22.93
N SER A 337 12.35 -4.95 -22.42
CA SER A 337 11.41 -5.93 -21.84
C SER A 337 10.71 -6.79 -22.91
N TYR A 338 10.51 -6.26 -24.09
CA TYR A 338 9.93 -7.03 -25.22
C TYR A 338 10.83 -8.17 -25.70
N ALA A 339 12.15 -8.01 -25.59
CA ALA A 339 13.10 -9.01 -26.06
C ALA A 339 13.19 -10.26 -25.18
N VAL A 340 12.79 -10.19 -23.91
CA VAL A 340 12.86 -11.33 -22.97
C VAL A 340 11.63 -12.22 -23.07
N PHE A 341 10.46 -11.70 -23.42
CA PHE A 341 9.20 -12.43 -23.44
C PHE A 341 8.50 -12.53 -24.81
N CYS A 342 9.02 -11.88 -25.85
CA CYS A 342 8.53 -11.98 -27.22
C CYS A 342 9.33 -12.97 -28.08
N LEU A 343 9.87 -14.02 -27.47
CA LEU A 343 10.50 -15.10 -28.21
C LEU A 343 9.53 -16.24 -28.48
#